data_1640870b99dea3934637aeaea57261db
#
_entry.id   1640870b99dea3934637aeaea57261db
#
_cell.length_a   1.000
_cell.length_b   1.000
_cell.length_c   1.000
_cell.angle_alpha   90.00
_cell.angle_beta   90.00
_cell.angle_gamma   90.00
#
_symmetry.space_group_name_H-M   'P 1'
#
loop_
_entity.id
_entity.type
_entity.pdbx_description
1 polymer ?
#
loop_
_entity_poly.entity_id
_entity_poly.type
_entity_poly.pdbx_seq_one_letter_code
_entity_poly.pdbx_strand_id
1 'polypeptide(L)'
;MRVKAFLFALCSILLLGACGTPKTGGTVYNIMDYGAKGDGVTDDAAAIQTAIDQCSKSGGGTVLVPAGRTFMCSPFHLASFVELHLEPNSCLLANPDEAAYTLSAFRDNRGEGMMWIYGQDLKEVSITGTGTIDGNGVSFMGKELEDSYELKPVTDFDPRPHVLTLINIEKTVIRDVTIRNSAYWTVHLIGCNDASIDGISILNNLKIRNGDGIDVDHSKNVRIANCHIESGDDCICLKNRREFEEYGSCEDIVVTNCTMVSRSCAIKIGSENMDKINNVLFNNCIIKNSNRGIGIQNRDEGTVTNVIFSNMIVDCMFYSDVWWGKAEPIYMTSYPRAVGNHKDAGWRFPKGATEGRCGEVSRIYFTNIKCTSENGIFVGGDTQDKVNHIYFENVDLLLQKRTAYEGGIYDKRPCVGEGFIHDKTYGFYIDTASDIPVSYTHLRAHETRHDL
;
A
#
# COMPACT_ATOMS: atom_id res chain seq x y z
N MET A 1 72.68 -30.44 -52.05
CA MET A 1 72.18 -29.45 -51.08
C MET A 1 71.37 -30.20 -50.02
N ARG A 2 71.92 -30.34 -48.82
CA ARG A 2 71.27 -31.08 -47.73
C ARG A 2 70.67 -30.04 -46.80
N VAL A 3 69.35 -30.08 -46.55
CA VAL A 3 68.62 -29.25 -45.59
C VAL A 3 68.48 -30.08 -44.31
N LYS A 4 69.04 -29.59 -43.22
CA LYS A 4 68.92 -30.15 -41.89
C LYS A 4 67.63 -29.63 -41.28
N ALA A 5 66.73 -30.56 -40.89
CA ALA A 5 65.57 -30.24 -40.03
C ALA A 5 65.99 -30.20 -38.57
N PHE A 6 65.65 -29.07 -37.87
CA PHE A 6 65.79 -28.96 -36.42
C PHE A 6 64.44 -29.31 -35.77
N LEU A 7 64.42 -30.34 -34.96
CA LEU A 7 63.30 -30.68 -34.07
C LEU A 7 63.39 -29.81 -32.83
N PHE A 8 62.38 -28.95 -32.62
CA PHE A 8 62.15 -28.31 -31.36
C PHE A 8 61.11 -29.13 -30.56
N ALA A 9 61.54 -29.72 -29.46
CA ALA A 9 60.65 -30.36 -28.49
C ALA A 9 60.10 -29.28 -27.59
N LEU A 10 58.76 -29.01 -27.68
CA LEU A 10 58.05 -28.11 -26.81
C LEU A 10 57.48 -28.94 -25.65
N CYS A 11 58.05 -28.82 -24.46
CA CYS A 11 57.49 -29.34 -23.21
C CYS A 11 56.32 -28.47 -22.79
N SER A 12 55.08 -28.94 -23.04
CA SER A 12 53.87 -28.30 -22.50
C SER A 12 53.61 -28.76 -21.07
N ILE A 13 53.92 -27.89 -20.13
CA ILE A 13 53.49 -28.07 -18.74
C ILE A 13 52.00 -27.73 -18.65
N LEU A 14 51.14 -28.74 -18.52
CA LEU A 14 49.73 -28.60 -18.21
C LEU A 14 49.62 -28.20 -16.72
N LEU A 15 49.47 -26.90 -16.47
CA LEU A 15 48.91 -26.37 -15.22
C LEU A 15 47.40 -26.65 -15.25
N LEU A 16 46.99 -27.74 -14.61
CA LEU A 16 45.58 -27.94 -14.22
C LEU A 16 45.24 -26.96 -13.11
N GLY A 17 44.92 -25.72 -13.50
CA GLY A 17 44.19 -24.80 -12.65
C GLY A 17 42.79 -25.37 -12.44
N ALA A 18 42.51 -25.80 -11.21
CA ALA A 18 41.17 -26.13 -10.80
C ALA A 18 40.30 -24.83 -10.96
N CYS A 19 39.64 -24.73 -12.11
CA CYS A 19 38.59 -23.74 -12.32
C CYS A 19 37.42 -24.19 -11.44
N GLY A 20 37.38 -23.74 -10.22
CA GLY A 20 36.19 -23.84 -9.37
C GLY A 20 35.06 -23.13 -10.11
N THR A 21 34.09 -23.90 -10.55
CA THR A 21 32.83 -23.30 -11.02
C THR A 21 32.34 -22.31 -9.97
N PRO A 22 32.06 -21.04 -10.31
CA PRO A 22 31.48 -20.15 -9.34
C PRO A 22 30.16 -20.80 -8.87
N LYS A 23 30.05 -21.03 -7.56
CA LYS A 23 28.78 -21.41 -6.96
C LYS A 23 27.82 -20.25 -7.22
N THR A 24 26.92 -20.39 -8.17
CA THR A 24 25.84 -19.43 -8.49
C THR A 24 24.66 -19.55 -7.52
N GLY A 25 24.89 -19.98 -6.27
CA GLY A 25 23.92 -19.95 -5.19
C GLY A 25 24.51 -19.12 -4.06
N GLY A 26 23.86 -18.04 -3.68
CA GLY A 26 24.21 -17.25 -2.50
C GLY A 26 24.27 -18.14 -1.26
N THR A 27 25.04 -17.77 -0.25
CA THR A 27 25.09 -18.49 1.02
C THR A 27 23.71 -18.42 1.70
N VAL A 28 23.21 -19.57 2.15
CA VAL A 28 21.92 -19.67 2.85
C VAL A 28 22.16 -19.74 4.36
N TYR A 29 21.46 -18.91 5.09
CA TYR A 29 21.48 -18.80 6.55
C TYR A 29 20.12 -19.24 7.09
N ASN A 30 19.99 -20.50 7.52
CA ASN A 30 18.75 -21.01 8.08
C ASN A 30 18.59 -20.53 9.53
N ILE A 31 17.48 -19.86 9.85
CA ILE A 31 17.22 -19.30 11.18
C ILE A 31 17.26 -20.36 12.30
N MET A 32 16.99 -21.64 11.97
CA MET A 32 17.11 -22.75 12.92
C MET A 32 18.54 -22.96 13.41
N ASP A 33 19.53 -22.69 12.56
CA ASP A 33 20.96 -22.82 12.91
C ASP A 33 21.38 -21.75 13.92
N TYR A 34 20.58 -20.69 14.08
CA TYR A 34 20.78 -19.60 15.04
C TYR A 34 19.88 -19.70 16.26
N GLY A 35 19.17 -20.82 16.41
CA GLY A 35 18.41 -21.15 17.61
C GLY A 35 16.92 -20.90 17.59
N ALA A 36 16.35 -20.50 16.42
CA ALA A 36 14.91 -20.38 16.25
C ALA A 36 14.20 -21.70 16.57
N LYS A 37 13.02 -21.64 17.17
CA LYS A 37 12.23 -22.83 17.57
C LYS A 37 11.13 -23.15 16.57
N GLY A 38 10.45 -22.15 16.06
CA GLY A 38 9.34 -22.33 15.14
C GLY A 38 8.17 -23.10 15.72
N ASP A 39 7.91 -22.92 17.01
CA ASP A 39 6.82 -23.59 17.77
C ASP A 39 5.56 -22.71 17.91
N GLY A 40 5.59 -21.47 17.38
CA GLY A 40 4.50 -20.50 17.44
C GLY A 40 4.32 -19.82 18.78
N VAL A 41 5.21 -20.05 19.75
CA VAL A 41 5.10 -19.52 21.13
C VAL A 41 6.39 -18.86 21.59
N THR A 42 7.55 -19.46 21.27
CA THR A 42 8.87 -18.90 21.60
C THR A 42 9.13 -17.68 20.73
N ASP A 43 9.64 -16.61 21.33
CA ASP A 43 10.07 -15.44 20.56
C ASP A 43 11.39 -15.74 19.83
N ASP A 44 11.28 -15.87 18.51
CA ASP A 44 12.38 -16.23 17.62
C ASP A 44 13.12 -15.01 17.04
N ALA A 45 12.76 -13.77 17.41
CA ALA A 45 13.29 -12.54 16.84
C ALA A 45 14.82 -12.44 16.94
N ALA A 46 15.41 -12.85 18.07
CA ALA A 46 16.85 -12.80 18.27
C ALA A 46 17.61 -13.74 17.32
N ALA A 47 17.06 -14.93 17.04
CA ALA A 47 17.64 -15.89 16.11
C ALA A 47 17.54 -15.38 14.66
N ILE A 48 16.39 -14.82 14.28
CA ILE A 48 16.16 -14.20 12.97
C ILE A 48 17.13 -13.04 12.76
N GLN A 49 17.25 -12.15 13.74
CA GLN A 49 18.16 -11.00 13.66
C GLN A 49 19.61 -11.44 13.53
N THR A 50 20.03 -12.46 14.29
CA THR A 50 21.39 -12.98 14.22
C THR A 50 21.71 -13.55 12.82
N ALA A 51 20.77 -14.27 12.21
CA ALA A 51 20.92 -14.79 10.86
C ALA A 51 21.04 -13.66 9.81
N ILE A 52 20.20 -12.62 9.92
CA ILE A 52 20.25 -11.43 9.05
C ILE A 52 21.59 -10.72 9.18
N ASP A 53 22.02 -10.45 10.40
CA ASP A 53 23.29 -9.78 10.67
C ASP A 53 24.50 -10.55 10.13
N GLN A 54 24.51 -11.86 10.31
CA GLN A 54 25.58 -12.71 9.82
C GLN A 54 25.58 -12.76 8.28
N CYS A 55 24.42 -12.86 7.66
CA CYS A 55 24.25 -12.84 6.21
C CYS A 55 24.81 -11.54 5.64
N SER A 56 24.39 -10.39 6.16
CA SER A 56 24.83 -9.08 5.70
C SER A 56 26.33 -8.86 5.90
N LYS A 57 26.89 -9.24 7.07
CA LYS A 57 28.34 -9.17 7.33
C LYS A 57 29.17 -10.00 6.37
N SER A 58 28.61 -11.08 5.84
CA SER A 58 29.28 -11.96 4.87
C SER A 58 29.15 -11.48 3.43
N GLY A 59 28.57 -10.29 3.21
CA GLY A 59 28.41 -9.70 1.88
C GLY A 59 27.04 -9.98 1.24
N GLY A 60 26.08 -10.50 2.00
CA GLY A 60 24.73 -10.79 1.54
C GLY A 60 24.45 -12.26 1.27
N GLY A 61 23.20 -12.58 0.94
CA GLY A 61 22.72 -13.94 0.69
C GLY A 61 21.25 -14.09 1.09
N THR A 62 20.86 -15.34 1.37
CA THR A 62 19.48 -15.69 1.70
C THR A 62 19.36 -16.10 3.17
N VAL A 63 18.53 -15.41 3.93
CA VAL A 63 18.07 -15.84 5.26
C VAL A 63 16.81 -16.66 5.06
N LEU A 64 16.88 -17.95 5.43
CA LEU A 64 15.85 -18.94 5.19
C LEU A 64 14.94 -19.12 6.40
N VAL A 65 13.64 -18.88 6.22
CA VAL A 65 12.57 -19.26 7.14
C VAL A 65 12.02 -20.60 6.67
N PRO A 66 12.36 -21.73 7.35
CA PRO A 66 12.08 -23.07 6.83
C PRO A 66 10.61 -23.45 6.90
N ALA A 67 10.23 -24.36 6.00
CA ALA A 67 8.86 -24.83 5.78
C ALA A 67 8.21 -25.48 7.02
N GLY A 68 6.88 -25.37 7.09
CA GLY A 68 6.03 -26.14 8.01
C GLY A 68 6.11 -25.72 9.47
N ARG A 69 6.58 -24.50 9.76
CA ARG A 69 6.75 -23.97 11.12
C ARG A 69 6.16 -22.58 11.25
N THR A 70 5.79 -22.21 12.47
CA THR A 70 5.37 -20.85 12.85
C THR A 70 6.38 -20.25 13.79
N PHE A 71 6.99 -19.15 13.39
CA PHE A 71 7.99 -18.41 14.15
C PHE A 71 7.33 -17.14 14.70
N MET A 72 6.95 -17.14 15.97
CA MET A 72 6.49 -15.92 16.63
C MET A 72 7.70 -15.02 16.86
N CYS A 73 7.62 -13.75 16.52
CA CYS A 73 8.74 -12.84 16.69
C CYS A 73 8.32 -11.40 17.03
N SER A 74 9.05 -10.85 17.98
CA SER A 74 9.10 -9.41 18.26
C SER A 74 9.72 -8.64 17.08
N PRO A 75 9.71 -7.31 17.08
CA PRO A 75 10.30 -6.52 16.01
C PRO A 75 11.76 -6.89 15.68
N PHE A 76 12.07 -6.94 14.39
CA PHE A 76 13.42 -7.12 13.89
C PHE A 76 13.68 -6.27 12.64
N HIS A 77 14.95 -6.01 12.32
CA HIS A 77 15.32 -5.18 11.18
C HIS A 77 15.98 -5.96 10.06
N LEU A 78 15.72 -5.55 8.84
CA LEU A 78 16.36 -6.05 7.63
C LEU A 78 17.74 -5.43 7.44
N ALA A 79 18.54 -5.99 6.55
CA ALA A 79 19.87 -5.49 6.25
C ALA A 79 20.12 -5.48 4.73
N SER A 80 21.10 -4.65 4.30
CA SER A 80 21.46 -4.55 2.88
C SER A 80 21.98 -5.89 2.33
N PHE A 81 21.60 -6.18 1.07
CA PHE A 81 22.00 -7.38 0.31
C PHE A 81 21.46 -8.69 0.89
N VAL A 82 20.41 -8.62 1.69
CA VAL A 82 19.77 -9.79 2.31
C VAL A 82 18.41 -10.06 1.65
N GLU A 83 18.21 -11.32 1.25
CA GLU A 83 16.91 -11.87 0.93
C GLU A 83 16.37 -12.62 2.15
N LEU A 84 15.21 -12.20 2.66
CA LEU A 84 14.41 -12.98 3.61
C LEU A 84 13.49 -13.90 2.82
N HIS A 85 13.79 -15.20 2.79
CA HIS A 85 13.05 -16.18 2.02
C HIS A 85 12.18 -17.07 2.91
N LEU A 86 10.89 -17.06 2.67
CA LEU A 86 9.90 -17.85 3.39
C LEU A 86 9.51 -19.09 2.57
N GLU A 87 9.94 -20.28 3.03
CA GLU A 87 9.54 -21.53 2.37
C GLU A 87 8.04 -21.82 2.47
N PRO A 88 7.49 -22.70 1.63
CA PRO A 88 6.08 -23.05 1.66
C PRO A 88 5.60 -23.50 3.04
N ASN A 89 4.42 -22.99 3.46
CA ASN A 89 3.83 -23.31 4.77
C ASN A 89 4.70 -22.89 5.97
N SER A 90 5.66 -21.98 5.80
CA SER A 90 6.26 -21.25 6.91
C SER A 90 5.42 -20.05 7.30
N CYS A 91 5.48 -19.63 8.56
CA CYS A 91 4.79 -18.46 9.05
C CYS A 91 5.67 -17.64 9.99
N LEU A 92 5.90 -16.36 9.68
CA LEU A 92 6.33 -15.37 10.66
C LEU A 92 5.08 -14.81 11.32
N LEU A 93 4.97 -14.89 12.65
CA LEU A 93 3.81 -14.44 13.43
C LEU A 93 4.21 -13.28 14.35
N ALA A 94 3.53 -12.16 14.26
CA ALA A 94 3.81 -11.01 15.12
C ALA A 94 3.55 -11.34 16.59
N ASN A 95 4.49 -10.98 17.47
CA ASN A 95 4.31 -11.10 18.91
C ASN A 95 3.14 -10.19 19.37
N PRO A 96 2.14 -10.71 20.09
CA PRO A 96 1.00 -9.92 20.56
C PRO A 96 1.32 -8.98 21.73
N ASP A 97 2.52 -9.05 22.30
CA ASP A 97 2.93 -8.17 23.40
C ASP A 97 3.22 -6.76 22.89
N GLU A 98 2.32 -5.83 23.17
CA GLU A 98 2.44 -4.42 22.79
C GLU A 98 3.76 -3.78 23.27
N ALA A 99 4.28 -4.21 24.42
CA ALA A 99 5.52 -3.67 24.99
C ALA A 99 6.77 -3.98 24.13
N ALA A 100 6.69 -4.96 23.23
CA ALA A 100 7.77 -5.28 22.31
C ALA A 100 7.97 -4.21 21.22
N TYR A 101 6.97 -3.39 20.94
CA TYR A 101 6.97 -2.40 19.85
C TYR A 101 7.34 -1.02 20.36
N THR A 102 8.58 -0.61 20.15
CA THR A 102 9.14 0.64 20.71
C THR A 102 9.48 1.69 19.66
N LEU A 103 9.46 1.33 18.38
CA LEU A 103 9.77 2.23 17.26
C LEU A 103 8.53 2.47 16.42
N SER A 104 8.25 3.74 16.13
CA SER A 104 7.15 4.16 15.25
C SER A 104 7.66 4.53 13.87
N ALA A 105 6.90 4.15 12.83
CA ALA A 105 7.07 4.66 11.48
C ALA A 105 6.74 6.16 11.38
N PHE A 106 5.88 6.68 12.27
CA PHE A 106 5.49 8.08 12.27
C PHE A 106 6.35 8.90 13.23
N ARG A 107 7.01 9.91 12.68
CA ARG A 107 7.93 10.77 13.46
C ARG A 107 7.18 11.74 14.38
N ASP A 108 6.05 12.26 13.90
CA ASP A 108 5.27 13.28 14.60
C ASP A 108 4.14 12.70 15.46
N ASN A 109 3.75 11.47 15.20
CA ASN A 109 2.68 10.78 15.93
C ASN A 109 3.16 9.46 16.56
N ARG A 110 4.07 9.56 17.50
CA ARG A 110 4.81 8.43 18.10
C ARG A 110 3.95 7.44 18.91
N GLY A 111 2.65 7.61 18.98
CA GLY A 111 1.73 6.69 19.63
C GLY A 111 1.06 5.72 18.69
N GLU A 112 1.31 5.85 17.38
CA GLU A 112 0.67 5.07 16.32
C GLU A 112 1.72 4.50 15.37
N GLY A 113 1.31 3.50 14.56
CA GLY A 113 2.14 3.01 13.46
C GLY A 113 3.47 2.43 13.92
N MET A 114 3.47 1.61 14.96
CA MET A 114 4.68 0.92 15.42
C MET A 114 5.24 0.02 14.30
N MET A 115 6.51 -0.30 14.32
CA MET A 115 7.14 -1.11 13.28
C MET A 115 7.40 -2.52 13.80
N TRP A 116 7.05 -3.53 13.00
CA TRP A 116 7.38 -4.93 13.27
C TRP A 116 8.60 -5.38 12.45
N ILE A 117 8.45 -5.56 11.15
CA ILE A 117 9.57 -5.87 10.26
C ILE A 117 9.94 -4.56 9.57
N TYR A 118 11.18 -4.11 9.74
CA TYR A 118 11.55 -2.80 9.19
C TYR A 118 12.97 -2.77 8.62
N GLY A 119 13.21 -1.81 7.75
CA GLY A 119 14.53 -1.50 7.21
C GLY A 119 14.65 -0.01 6.94
N GLN A 120 15.84 0.54 7.19
CA GLN A 120 16.12 1.95 6.92
C GLN A 120 17.51 2.14 6.34
N ASP A 121 17.65 3.02 5.35
CA ASP A 121 18.90 3.39 4.70
C ASP A 121 19.67 2.17 4.13
N LEU A 122 18.95 1.27 3.44
CA LEU A 122 19.47 0.00 2.96
C LEU A 122 19.54 -0.06 1.42
N LYS A 123 20.23 -1.08 0.92
CA LYS A 123 20.32 -1.39 -0.52
C LYS A 123 20.00 -2.86 -0.78
N GLU A 124 19.30 -3.12 -1.90
CA GLU A 124 19.02 -4.47 -2.41
C GLU A 124 18.45 -5.41 -1.34
N VAL A 125 17.25 -5.07 -0.86
CA VAL A 125 16.51 -5.88 0.13
C VAL A 125 15.43 -6.69 -0.60
N SER A 126 15.32 -7.97 -0.26
CA SER A 126 14.28 -8.82 -0.84
C SER A 126 13.51 -9.60 0.22
N ILE A 127 12.20 -9.75 0.02
CA ILE A 127 11.32 -10.64 0.79
C ILE A 127 10.61 -11.53 -0.22
N THR A 128 10.84 -12.83 -0.18
CA THR A 128 10.39 -13.76 -1.23
C THR A 128 9.88 -15.08 -0.66
N GLY A 129 9.36 -15.93 -1.55
CA GLY A 129 8.89 -17.26 -1.21
C GLY A 129 7.37 -17.34 -1.11
N THR A 130 6.84 -18.51 -0.75
CA THR A 130 5.39 -18.75 -0.68
C THR A 130 4.89 -18.98 0.75
N GLY A 131 5.70 -18.59 1.74
CA GLY A 131 5.30 -18.60 3.14
C GLY A 131 4.42 -17.40 3.50
N THR A 132 4.08 -17.30 4.77
CA THR A 132 3.15 -16.31 5.31
C THR A 132 3.84 -15.36 6.29
N ILE A 133 3.49 -14.09 6.22
CA ILE A 133 3.78 -13.08 7.24
C ILE A 133 2.42 -12.70 7.86
N ASP A 134 2.19 -13.06 9.12
CA ASP A 134 0.93 -12.86 9.85
C ASP A 134 1.12 -11.77 10.90
N GLY A 135 0.51 -10.60 10.66
CA GLY A 135 0.58 -9.46 11.56
C GLY A 135 -0.19 -9.63 12.87
N ASN A 136 -0.91 -10.77 13.04
CA ASN A 136 -1.65 -11.10 14.27
C ASN A 136 -2.60 -9.99 14.73
N GLY A 137 -3.14 -9.22 13.78
CA GLY A 137 -3.81 -7.94 14.01
C GLY A 137 -4.96 -7.97 15.00
N VAL A 138 -5.73 -9.08 15.03
CA VAL A 138 -6.86 -9.22 15.95
C VAL A 138 -6.42 -9.22 17.43
N SER A 139 -5.19 -9.66 17.73
CA SER A 139 -4.68 -9.65 19.11
C SER A 139 -4.45 -8.24 19.67
N PHE A 140 -4.34 -7.24 18.81
CA PHE A 140 -4.25 -5.81 19.18
C PHE A 140 -5.62 -5.12 19.24
N MET A 141 -6.70 -5.85 18.99
CA MET A 141 -8.04 -5.29 18.88
C MET A 141 -8.95 -5.80 20.00
N GLY A 142 -9.86 -4.94 20.43
CA GLY A 142 -10.89 -5.25 21.42
C GLY A 142 -12.24 -5.51 20.78
N LYS A 143 -13.28 -4.90 21.32
CA LYS A 143 -14.65 -5.08 20.85
C LYS A 143 -14.90 -4.40 19.50
N GLU A 144 -15.81 -4.98 18.74
CA GLU A 144 -16.42 -4.32 17.58
C GLU A 144 -17.16 -3.05 18.04
N LEU A 145 -17.06 -1.98 17.27
CA LEU A 145 -17.81 -0.75 17.51
C LEU A 145 -19.26 -0.96 17.05
N GLU A 146 -20.22 -0.55 17.90
CA GLU A 146 -21.65 -0.83 17.68
C GLU A 146 -22.22 -0.16 16.41
N ASP A 147 -21.67 0.99 16.05
CA ASP A 147 -22.18 1.88 14.98
C ASP A 147 -21.33 1.91 13.70
N SER A 148 -20.20 1.19 13.64
CA SER A 148 -19.28 1.31 12.51
C SER A 148 -18.77 0.01 11.89
N TYR A 149 -19.13 -1.14 12.43
CA TYR A 149 -18.59 -2.45 12.02
C TYR A 149 -17.06 -2.59 12.14
N GLU A 150 -16.44 -1.73 12.93
CA GLU A 150 -15.00 -1.76 13.17
C GLU A 150 -14.69 -2.44 14.50
N LEU A 151 -13.50 -3.02 14.60
CA LEU A 151 -12.92 -3.41 15.87
C LEU A 151 -12.30 -2.18 16.54
N LYS A 152 -12.49 -2.03 17.84
CA LYS A 152 -11.83 -1.00 18.61
C LYS A 152 -10.41 -1.46 18.99
N PRO A 153 -9.36 -0.63 18.91
CA PRO A 153 -8.07 -0.94 19.52
C PRO A 153 -8.20 -1.29 21.01
N VAL A 154 -7.37 -2.20 21.51
CA VAL A 154 -7.42 -2.68 22.91
C VAL A 154 -7.15 -1.54 23.89
N THR A 155 -6.25 -0.64 23.54
CA THR A 155 -5.84 0.51 24.37
C THR A 155 -6.24 1.83 23.73
N ASP A 156 -6.36 2.91 24.54
CA ASP A 156 -6.56 4.27 24.05
C ASP A 156 -5.31 4.85 23.36
N PHE A 157 -4.15 4.32 23.69
CA PHE A 157 -2.89 4.47 22.97
C PHE A 157 -2.89 3.45 21.84
N ASP A 158 -2.65 3.84 20.62
CA ASP A 158 -2.76 2.99 19.44
C ASP A 158 -1.40 2.37 19.03
N PRO A 159 -0.90 1.35 19.75
CA PRO A 159 0.42 0.75 19.53
C PRO A 159 0.44 -0.25 18.38
N ARG A 160 -0.63 -0.34 17.61
CA ARG A 160 -0.77 -1.32 16.54
C ARG A 160 0.39 -1.23 15.53
N PRO A 161 1.10 -2.34 15.25
CA PRO A 161 2.25 -2.28 14.36
C PRO A 161 1.88 -2.34 12.88
N HIS A 162 2.66 -1.62 12.06
CA HIS A 162 2.82 -1.93 10.66
C HIS A 162 3.50 -3.29 10.50
N VAL A 163 3.13 -4.05 9.47
CA VAL A 163 3.77 -5.35 9.24
C VAL A 163 5.17 -5.16 8.65
N LEU A 164 5.28 -4.36 7.60
CA LEU A 164 6.54 -4.11 6.91
C LEU A 164 6.72 -2.61 6.65
N THR A 165 7.78 -2.04 7.19
CA THR A 165 8.14 -0.62 6.98
C THR A 165 9.53 -0.50 6.38
N LEU A 166 9.62 0.09 5.20
CA LEU A 166 10.85 0.26 4.44
C LEU A 166 11.11 1.75 4.20
N ILE A 167 12.21 2.27 4.77
CA ILE A 167 12.55 3.69 4.76
C ILE A 167 13.85 3.90 4.00
N ASN A 168 13.83 4.73 2.95
CA ASN A 168 15.01 5.09 2.17
C ASN A 168 15.81 3.86 1.68
N ILE A 169 15.12 2.97 0.97
CA ILE A 169 15.75 1.75 0.44
C ILE A 169 15.92 1.88 -1.07
N GLU A 170 17.14 1.64 -1.52
CA GLU A 170 17.49 1.54 -2.93
C GLU A 170 17.36 0.09 -3.37
N LYS A 171 16.41 -0.17 -4.24
CA LYS A 171 16.07 -1.47 -4.82
C LYS A 171 15.49 -2.48 -3.82
N THR A 172 14.17 -2.60 -3.87
CA THR A 172 13.39 -3.53 -3.05
C THR A 172 12.64 -4.53 -3.93
N VAL A 173 12.62 -5.79 -3.51
CA VAL A 173 11.77 -6.84 -4.14
C VAL A 173 10.92 -7.52 -3.07
N ILE A 174 9.59 -7.50 -3.25
CA ILE A 174 8.65 -8.29 -2.42
C ILE A 174 7.87 -9.18 -3.38
N ARG A 175 7.98 -10.52 -3.23
CA ARG A 175 7.42 -11.42 -4.23
C ARG A 175 6.88 -12.72 -3.65
N ASP A 176 5.70 -13.11 -4.16
CA ASP A 176 5.01 -14.40 -3.95
C ASP A 176 4.53 -14.69 -2.52
N VAL A 177 4.90 -13.89 -1.53
CA VAL A 177 4.52 -14.08 -0.13
C VAL A 177 3.04 -13.76 0.11
N THR A 178 2.45 -14.42 1.10
CA THR A 178 1.17 -14.02 1.67
C THR A 178 1.40 -13.18 2.92
N ILE A 179 0.87 -11.96 2.97
CA ILE A 179 0.85 -11.12 4.16
C ILE A 179 -0.59 -11.02 4.63
N ARG A 180 -0.85 -11.21 5.91
CA ARG A 180 -2.23 -11.21 6.41
C ARG A 180 -2.37 -10.63 7.81
N ASN A 181 -3.63 -10.33 8.16
CA ASN A 181 -4.00 -9.93 9.52
C ASN A 181 -3.15 -8.77 10.06
N SER A 182 -2.90 -7.75 9.25
CA SER A 182 -2.21 -6.56 9.71
C SER A 182 -3.00 -5.86 10.82
N ALA A 183 -2.31 -5.39 11.85
CA ALA A 183 -2.91 -4.58 12.90
C ALA A 183 -3.03 -3.10 12.50
N TYR A 184 -2.16 -2.62 11.63
CA TYR A 184 -2.12 -1.28 11.06
C TYR A 184 -1.72 -1.38 9.57
N TRP A 185 -1.00 -0.45 8.95
CA TRP A 185 -0.60 -0.55 7.55
C TRP A 185 0.26 -1.79 7.28
N THR A 186 0.00 -2.46 6.15
CA THR A 186 0.65 -3.74 5.87
C THR A 186 2.05 -3.56 5.28
N VAL A 187 2.17 -2.83 4.17
CA VAL A 187 3.45 -2.51 3.52
C VAL A 187 3.56 -1.01 3.38
N HIS A 188 4.53 -0.40 4.03
CA HIS A 188 4.79 1.02 3.96
C HIS A 188 6.17 1.30 3.37
N LEU A 189 6.21 1.85 2.16
CA LEU A 189 7.42 2.29 1.48
C LEU A 189 7.57 3.79 1.68
N ILE A 190 8.64 4.24 2.30
CA ILE A 190 8.93 5.65 2.60
C ILE A 190 10.23 6.06 1.91
N GLY A 191 10.18 6.95 0.93
CA GLY A 191 11.40 7.43 0.26
C GLY A 191 12.20 6.34 -0.45
N CYS A 192 11.55 5.23 -0.81
CA CYS A 192 12.18 4.11 -1.51
C CYS A 192 12.34 4.42 -3.01
N ASN A 193 13.38 3.88 -3.62
CA ASN A 193 13.62 3.97 -5.05
C ASN A 193 13.82 2.58 -5.65
N ASP A 194 13.24 2.33 -6.84
CA ASP A 194 13.29 1.05 -7.55
C ASP A 194 12.70 -0.12 -6.73
N ALA A 195 11.44 0.00 -6.33
CA ALA A 195 10.72 -1.08 -5.65
C ALA A 195 9.87 -1.91 -6.62
N SER A 196 9.87 -3.22 -6.46
CA SER A 196 9.04 -4.17 -7.20
C SER A 196 8.27 -5.07 -6.23
N ILE A 197 6.92 -4.99 -6.30
CA ILE A 197 6.01 -5.84 -5.53
C ILE A 197 5.21 -6.67 -6.52
N ASP A 198 5.41 -7.99 -6.52
CA ASP A 198 4.85 -8.86 -7.56
C ASP A 198 4.28 -10.16 -6.99
N GLY A 199 3.06 -10.50 -7.39
CA GLY A 199 2.43 -11.78 -7.07
C GLY A 199 2.08 -12.01 -5.59
N ILE A 200 2.08 -10.96 -4.75
CA ILE A 200 1.75 -11.10 -3.33
C ILE A 200 0.25 -11.13 -3.09
N SER A 201 -0.14 -11.79 -2.00
CA SER A 201 -1.51 -11.69 -1.45
C SER A 201 -1.49 -10.95 -0.13
N ILE A 202 -2.31 -9.92 0.01
CA ILE A 202 -2.59 -9.24 1.28
C ILE A 202 -4.02 -9.58 1.69
N LEU A 203 -4.18 -10.24 2.85
CA LEU A 203 -5.48 -10.74 3.33
C LEU A 203 -5.73 -10.23 4.75
N ASN A 204 -6.14 -8.99 4.86
CA ASN A 204 -6.40 -8.35 6.15
C ASN A 204 -7.81 -8.56 6.65
N ASN A 205 -8.00 -8.43 7.95
CA ASN A 205 -9.33 -8.39 8.54
C ASN A 205 -10.02 -7.07 8.14
N LEU A 206 -11.16 -7.19 7.45
CA LEU A 206 -11.90 -6.05 6.90
C LEU A 206 -12.56 -5.14 7.95
N LYS A 207 -12.48 -5.49 9.24
CA LYS A 207 -12.98 -4.69 10.37
C LYS A 207 -11.87 -3.94 11.10
N ILE A 208 -10.61 -4.11 10.71
CA ILE A 208 -9.49 -3.37 11.27
C ILE A 208 -9.26 -2.12 10.42
N ARG A 209 -9.58 -0.96 11.00
CA ARG A 209 -9.28 0.34 10.37
C ARG A 209 -7.77 0.58 10.30
N ASN A 210 -7.34 1.36 9.32
CA ASN A 210 -5.92 1.56 9.01
C ASN A 210 -5.18 0.25 8.69
N GLY A 211 -5.92 -0.77 8.24
CA GLY A 211 -5.32 -2.01 7.76
C GLY A 211 -4.96 -1.92 6.29
N ASP A 212 -4.37 -0.78 5.85
CA ASP A 212 -4.01 -0.49 4.48
C ASP A 212 -3.12 -1.60 3.90
N GLY A 213 -3.24 -1.84 2.60
CA GLY A 213 -2.45 -2.88 1.92
C GLY A 213 -1.04 -2.40 1.62
N ILE A 214 -0.89 -1.50 0.68
CA ILE A 214 0.42 -0.98 0.23
C ILE A 214 0.35 0.54 0.21
N ASP A 215 1.13 1.18 1.07
CA ASP A 215 1.33 2.61 1.13
C ASP A 215 2.65 2.99 0.48
N VAL A 216 2.60 3.81 -0.56
CA VAL A 216 3.75 4.32 -1.29
C VAL A 216 3.89 5.80 -0.94
N ASP A 217 4.85 6.12 -0.07
CA ASP A 217 5.04 7.44 0.51
C ASP A 217 6.38 8.02 0.03
N HIS A 218 6.38 9.18 -0.64
CA HIS A 218 7.58 9.82 -1.19
C HIS A 218 8.51 8.92 -2.00
N SER A 219 7.99 7.83 -2.56
CA SER A 219 8.80 6.82 -3.23
C SER A 219 8.73 6.95 -4.76
N LYS A 220 9.76 6.44 -5.43
CA LYS A 220 9.94 6.59 -6.88
C LYS A 220 10.21 5.25 -7.56
N ASN A 221 9.87 5.16 -8.87
CA ASN A 221 10.13 3.96 -9.67
C ASN A 221 9.54 2.69 -9.05
N VAL A 222 8.28 2.75 -8.59
CA VAL A 222 7.61 1.63 -7.93
C VAL A 222 6.72 0.87 -8.92
N ARG A 223 6.83 -0.44 -8.92
CA ARG A 223 6.03 -1.36 -9.73
C ARG A 223 5.29 -2.33 -8.83
N ILE A 224 3.96 -2.35 -8.93
CA ILE A 224 3.07 -3.26 -8.18
C ILE A 224 2.28 -4.07 -9.21
N ALA A 225 2.46 -5.39 -9.23
CA ALA A 225 1.84 -6.23 -10.24
C ALA A 225 1.32 -7.56 -9.69
N ASN A 226 0.25 -8.08 -10.33
CA ASN A 226 -0.27 -9.43 -10.08
C ASN A 226 -0.68 -9.69 -8.61
N CYS A 227 -1.03 -8.66 -7.86
CA CYS A 227 -1.36 -8.75 -6.43
C CYS A 227 -2.86 -8.95 -6.19
N HIS A 228 -3.18 -9.65 -5.11
CA HIS A 228 -4.52 -9.69 -4.55
C HIS A 228 -4.54 -9.05 -3.17
N ILE A 229 -5.41 -8.02 -2.97
CA ILE A 229 -5.39 -7.22 -1.74
C ILE A 229 -6.80 -7.09 -1.17
N GLU A 230 -6.97 -7.54 0.07
CA GLU A 230 -8.17 -7.32 0.89
C GLU A 230 -7.78 -6.48 2.10
N SER A 231 -8.44 -5.33 2.29
CA SER A 231 -8.08 -4.34 3.31
C SER A 231 -9.30 -3.78 4.04
N GLY A 232 -9.15 -3.57 5.32
CA GLY A 232 -10.12 -2.82 6.14
C GLY A 232 -10.09 -1.31 5.84
N ASP A 233 -9.02 -0.81 5.27
CA ASP A 233 -8.85 0.56 4.80
C ASP A 233 -8.42 0.57 3.32
N ASP A 234 -7.44 1.37 2.90
CA ASP A 234 -7.06 1.51 1.49
C ASP A 234 -6.25 0.28 1.01
N CYS A 235 -6.48 -0.23 -0.22
CA CYS A 235 -5.68 -1.36 -0.72
C CYS A 235 -4.32 -0.90 -1.25
N ILE A 236 -4.29 0.12 -2.10
CA ILE A 236 -3.06 0.75 -2.60
C ILE A 236 -3.22 2.25 -2.44
N CYS A 237 -2.33 2.87 -1.67
CA CYS A 237 -2.37 4.27 -1.37
C CYS A 237 -1.06 4.99 -1.71
N LEU A 238 -1.14 6.08 -2.47
CA LEU A 238 0.00 6.95 -2.75
C LEU A 238 -0.09 8.20 -1.88
N LYS A 239 0.99 8.56 -1.22
CA LYS A 239 1.05 9.65 -0.25
C LYS A 239 2.33 10.48 -0.40
N ASN A 240 2.32 11.66 0.19
CA ASN A 240 3.51 12.46 0.52
C ASN A 240 3.29 13.08 1.91
N ARG A 241 3.64 12.34 2.94
CA ARG A 241 3.47 12.79 4.33
C ARG A 241 4.51 13.84 4.69
N ARG A 242 4.08 14.92 5.32
CA ARG A 242 4.92 16.08 5.66
C ARG A 242 6.18 15.72 6.47
N GLU A 243 6.10 14.72 7.30
CA GLU A 243 7.21 14.29 8.15
C GLU A 243 8.36 13.60 7.40
N PHE A 244 8.17 13.35 6.09
CA PHE A 244 9.15 12.71 5.20
C PHE A 244 9.52 13.59 3.99
N GLU A 245 9.32 14.90 4.10
CA GLU A 245 9.52 15.87 3.02
C GLU A 245 10.91 15.82 2.36
N GLU A 246 11.91 15.35 3.09
CA GLU A 246 13.26 15.19 2.58
C GLU A 246 13.40 14.22 1.41
N TYR A 247 12.45 13.30 1.23
CA TYR A 247 12.48 12.33 0.12
C TYR A 247 11.83 12.86 -1.16
N GLY A 248 11.12 14.00 -1.10
CA GLY A 248 10.54 14.69 -2.24
C GLY A 248 9.30 13.99 -2.81
N SER A 249 9.11 14.07 -4.13
CA SER A 249 7.90 13.61 -4.80
C SER A 249 7.68 12.09 -4.76
N CYS A 250 6.41 11.67 -4.83
CA CYS A 250 5.99 10.30 -5.14
C CYS A 250 5.71 10.23 -6.65
N GLU A 251 6.55 9.52 -7.42
CA GLU A 251 6.45 9.56 -8.88
C GLU A 251 6.96 8.29 -9.58
N ASP A 252 6.56 8.14 -10.85
CA ASP A 252 6.92 7.01 -11.71
C ASP A 252 6.41 5.67 -11.14
N ILE A 253 5.12 5.62 -10.84
CA ILE A 253 4.44 4.48 -10.22
C ILE A 253 3.61 3.73 -11.25
N VAL A 254 3.76 2.41 -11.33
CA VAL A 254 2.95 1.53 -12.18
C VAL A 254 2.27 0.46 -11.33
N VAL A 255 0.95 0.36 -11.44
CA VAL A 255 0.14 -0.69 -10.81
C VAL A 255 -0.64 -1.43 -11.89
N THR A 256 -0.49 -2.74 -11.97
CA THR A 256 -1.15 -3.53 -13.02
C THR A 256 -1.58 -4.93 -12.56
N ASN A 257 -2.65 -5.46 -13.18
CA ASN A 257 -3.14 -6.82 -12.98
C ASN A 257 -3.49 -7.16 -11.51
N CYS A 258 -3.95 -6.17 -10.73
CA CYS A 258 -4.29 -6.37 -9.32
C CYS A 258 -5.80 -6.55 -9.13
N THR A 259 -6.16 -7.34 -8.11
CA THR A 259 -7.54 -7.46 -7.63
C THR A 259 -7.63 -6.94 -6.20
N MET A 260 -8.67 -6.13 -5.91
CA MET A 260 -8.77 -5.38 -4.66
C MET A 260 -10.17 -5.45 -4.05
N VAL A 261 -10.22 -5.55 -2.72
CA VAL A 261 -11.43 -5.41 -1.90
C VAL A 261 -11.11 -4.48 -0.73
N SER A 262 -11.82 -3.37 -0.60
CA SER A 262 -11.58 -2.39 0.47
C SER A 262 -12.86 -2.00 1.20
N ARG A 263 -12.76 -1.80 2.50
CA ARG A 263 -13.84 -1.16 3.28
C ARG A 263 -13.76 0.37 3.28
N SER A 264 -12.68 0.94 2.76
CA SER A 264 -12.49 2.37 2.56
C SER A 264 -12.35 2.68 1.07
N CYS A 265 -11.14 2.73 0.53
CA CYS A 265 -10.89 3.04 -0.86
C CYS A 265 -9.90 2.04 -1.49
N ALA A 266 -10.30 1.36 -2.55
CA ALA A 266 -9.43 0.32 -3.12
C ALA A 266 -8.13 0.92 -3.71
N ILE A 267 -8.23 2.02 -4.44
CA ILE A 267 -7.08 2.80 -4.91
C ILE A 267 -7.23 4.21 -4.39
N LYS A 268 -6.24 4.69 -3.66
CA LYS A 268 -6.26 6.04 -3.11
C LYS A 268 -4.99 6.83 -3.45
N ILE A 269 -5.16 8.10 -3.72
CA ILE A 269 -4.10 9.10 -3.80
C ILE A 269 -4.41 10.17 -2.75
N GLY A 270 -3.53 10.32 -1.77
CA GLY A 270 -3.73 11.17 -0.58
C GLY A 270 -4.16 10.34 0.64
N SER A 271 -4.80 10.90 1.68
CA SER A 271 -5.17 12.33 1.86
C SER A 271 -3.95 13.22 2.09
N GLU A 272 -2.88 12.69 2.70
CA GLU A 272 -1.64 13.44 2.93
C GLU A 272 -0.88 13.60 1.62
N ASN A 273 -0.72 14.84 1.19
CA ASN A 273 0.06 15.17 0.02
C ASN A 273 0.62 16.59 0.14
N MET A 274 1.83 16.70 0.65
CA MET A 274 2.52 17.98 0.78
C MET A 274 3.48 18.29 -0.38
N ASP A 275 3.73 17.32 -1.25
CA ASP A 275 4.61 17.43 -2.42
C ASP A 275 3.86 17.01 -3.70
N LYS A 276 4.55 16.61 -4.72
CA LYS A 276 4.00 16.22 -6.02
C LYS A 276 3.81 14.70 -6.12
N ILE A 277 2.61 14.28 -6.53
CA ILE A 277 2.33 12.93 -7.02
C ILE A 277 2.16 12.99 -8.53
N ASN A 278 3.00 12.28 -9.28
CA ASN A 278 3.11 12.47 -10.74
C ASN A 278 3.52 11.19 -11.48
N ASN A 279 3.16 11.10 -12.76
CA ASN A 279 3.50 9.96 -13.62
C ASN A 279 3.03 8.63 -13.02
N VAL A 280 1.74 8.48 -12.84
CA VAL A 280 1.14 7.31 -12.20
C VAL A 280 0.24 6.59 -13.19
N LEU A 281 0.39 5.28 -13.29
CA LEU A 281 -0.45 4.42 -14.13
C LEU A 281 -1.06 3.29 -13.31
N PHE A 282 -2.40 3.23 -13.29
CA PHE A 282 -3.17 2.07 -12.85
C PHE A 282 -3.84 1.42 -14.06
N ASN A 283 -3.58 0.13 -14.30
CA ASN A 283 -4.05 -0.55 -15.50
C ASN A 283 -4.46 -2.00 -15.23
N ASN A 284 -5.47 -2.49 -15.95
CA ASN A 284 -5.92 -3.89 -15.89
C ASN A 284 -6.26 -4.39 -14.47
N CYS A 285 -6.93 -3.58 -13.66
CA CYS A 285 -7.27 -3.93 -12.28
C CYS A 285 -8.77 -4.22 -12.12
N ILE A 286 -9.08 -5.08 -11.15
CA ILE A 286 -10.46 -5.36 -10.73
C ILE A 286 -10.65 -4.94 -9.27
N ILE A 287 -11.58 -4.04 -9.04
CA ILE A 287 -12.05 -3.65 -7.71
C ILE A 287 -13.41 -4.30 -7.46
N LYS A 288 -13.55 -5.01 -6.35
CA LYS A 288 -14.77 -5.76 -6.00
C LYS A 288 -15.27 -5.35 -4.63
N ASN A 289 -16.59 -5.23 -4.49
CA ASN A 289 -17.24 -5.05 -3.19
C ASN A 289 -16.55 -4.04 -2.27
N SER A 290 -16.12 -2.91 -2.85
CA SER A 290 -15.40 -1.87 -2.11
C SER A 290 -16.31 -0.70 -1.74
N ASN A 291 -16.00 -0.01 -0.64
CA ASN A 291 -16.79 1.15 -0.25
C ASN A 291 -16.54 2.34 -1.19
N ARG A 292 -15.30 2.54 -1.63
CA ARG A 292 -14.93 3.45 -2.70
C ARG A 292 -13.97 2.74 -3.66
N GLY A 293 -14.12 2.99 -4.95
CA GLY A 293 -13.28 2.36 -5.97
C GLY A 293 -11.94 3.08 -6.12
N ILE A 294 -11.93 4.15 -6.89
CA ILE A 294 -10.78 5.00 -7.16
C ILE A 294 -10.99 6.33 -6.47
N GLY A 295 -10.08 6.71 -5.57
CA GLY A 295 -10.17 7.96 -4.82
C GLY A 295 -8.92 8.82 -4.93
N ILE A 296 -9.07 10.04 -5.44
CA ILE A 296 -8.08 11.11 -5.30
C ILE A 296 -8.60 12.08 -4.25
N GLN A 297 -7.90 12.16 -3.14
CA GLN A 297 -8.30 12.96 -1.98
C GLN A 297 -7.16 13.89 -1.57
N ASN A 298 -6.94 14.97 -2.34
CA ASN A 298 -5.89 15.92 -2.05
C ASN A 298 -6.32 16.88 -0.94
N ARG A 299 -5.62 16.90 0.18
CA ARG A 299 -6.00 17.70 1.38
C ARG A 299 -4.90 18.66 1.83
N ASP A 300 -3.73 18.58 1.26
CA ASP A 300 -2.60 19.44 1.58
C ASP A 300 -2.14 20.20 0.31
N GLU A 301 -1.09 21.00 0.42
CA GLU A 301 -0.61 21.89 -0.64
C GLU A 301 0.02 21.20 -1.85
N GLY A 302 0.29 19.90 -1.77
CA GLY A 302 0.89 19.13 -2.85
C GLY A 302 -0.04 18.95 -4.05
N THR A 303 0.54 18.64 -5.19
CA THR A 303 -0.19 18.48 -6.46
C THR A 303 -0.30 17.02 -6.88
N VAL A 304 -1.41 16.68 -7.54
CA VAL A 304 -1.60 15.37 -8.19
C VAL A 304 -1.77 15.60 -9.67
N THR A 305 -0.89 15.04 -10.49
CA THR A 305 -0.93 15.32 -11.92
C THR A 305 -0.41 14.15 -12.75
N ASN A 306 -0.85 14.09 -14.02
CA ASN A 306 -0.40 13.08 -14.97
C ASN A 306 -0.64 11.64 -14.46
N VAL A 307 -1.90 11.34 -14.14
CA VAL A 307 -2.36 10.03 -13.64
C VAL A 307 -3.32 9.41 -14.63
N ILE A 308 -3.11 8.14 -14.94
CA ILE A 308 -3.95 7.38 -15.87
C ILE A 308 -4.54 6.17 -15.15
N PHE A 309 -5.85 6.04 -15.21
CA PHE A 309 -6.60 4.84 -14.83
C PHE A 309 -7.19 4.23 -16.10
N SER A 310 -6.86 2.97 -16.41
CA SER A 310 -7.30 2.37 -17.66
C SER A 310 -7.63 0.87 -17.55
N ASN A 311 -8.61 0.44 -18.35
CA ASN A 311 -9.00 -0.98 -18.47
C ASN A 311 -9.38 -1.59 -17.12
N MET A 312 -10.33 -1.00 -16.39
CA MET A 312 -10.67 -1.43 -15.03
C MET A 312 -12.13 -1.84 -14.92
N ILE A 313 -12.40 -2.78 -14.02
CA ILE A 313 -13.75 -3.11 -13.54
C ILE A 313 -13.83 -2.65 -12.08
N VAL A 314 -14.84 -1.85 -11.76
CA VAL A 314 -15.02 -1.25 -10.44
C VAL A 314 -16.41 -1.55 -9.92
N ASP A 315 -16.50 -2.25 -8.80
CA ASP A 315 -17.75 -2.57 -8.12
C ASP A 315 -17.75 -2.05 -6.69
N CYS A 316 -18.64 -1.08 -6.42
CA CYS A 316 -18.74 -0.39 -5.13
C CYS A 316 -20.11 -0.57 -4.49
N MET A 317 -20.10 -0.74 -3.18
CA MET A 317 -21.31 -0.79 -2.37
C MET A 317 -21.09 -0.11 -1.01
N PHE A 318 -22.15 0.36 -0.42
CA PHE A 318 -22.12 1.09 0.84
C PHE A 318 -21.93 0.14 2.03
N TYR A 319 -20.98 0.41 2.91
CA TYR A 319 -20.69 -0.46 4.07
C TYR A 319 -20.92 0.22 5.43
N SER A 320 -20.79 1.54 5.52
CA SER A 320 -20.83 2.24 6.79
C SER A 320 -21.24 3.71 6.62
N ASP A 321 -22.14 4.19 7.49
CA ASP A 321 -22.51 5.61 7.54
C ASP A 321 -21.38 6.48 8.12
N VAL A 322 -20.54 5.90 8.95
CA VAL A 322 -19.51 6.62 9.71
C VAL A 322 -18.20 6.68 8.95
N TRP A 323 -17.81 5.57 8.30
CA TRP A 323 -16.51 5.45 7.65
C TRP A 323 -16.40 6.25 6.34
N TRP A 324 -15.19 6.37 5.86
CA TRP A 324 -14.86 7.08 4.62
C TRP A 324 -15.48 6.42 3.40
N GLY A 325 -15.97 7.25 2.47
CA GLY A 325 -16.58 6.76 1.24
C GLY A 325 -18.08 6.49 1.37
N LYS A 326 -18.77 6.66 0.26
CA LYS A 326 -20.22 6.52 0.15
C LYS A 326 -20.60 5.74 -1.12
N ALA A 327 -19.85 4.68 -1.41
CA ALA A 327 -19.99 3.83 -2.59
C ALA A 327 -19.71 4.53 -3.93
N GLU A 328 -18.85 5.55 -3.95
CA GLU A 328 -18.45 6.20 -5.19
C GLU A 328 -17.47 5.31 -5.97
N PRO A 329 -17.70 5.01 -7.26
CA PRO A 329 -16.76 4.21 -8.06
C PRO A 329 -15.51 5.02 -8.42
N ILE A 330 -15.66 6.34 -8.63
CA ILE A 330 -14.60 7.32 -8.86
C ILE A 330 -14.89 8.54 -8.01
N TYR A 331 -13.93 8.93 -7.24
CA TYR A 331 -13.99 10.07 -6.33
C TYR A 331 -12.74 10.93 -6.51
N MET A 332 -12.90 12.22 -6.70
CA MET A 332 -11.78 13.10 -7.00
C MET A 332 -12.00 14.47 -6.37
N THR A 333 -11.17 14.80 -5.38
CA THR A 333 -11.37 16.05 -4.63
C THR A 333 -10.07 16.72 -4.25
N SER A 334 -10.10 18.05 -4.20
CA SER A 334 -9.08 18.87 -3.59
C SER A 334 -9.73 19.95 -2.72
N TYR A 335 -9.71 19.72 -1.41
CA TYR A 335 -10.21 20.64 -0.38
C TYR A 335 -9.16 20.81 0.71
N PRO A 336 -9.04 22.01 1.30
CA PRO A 336 -8.14 22.22 2.43
C PRO A 336 -8.48 21.30 3.61
N ARG A 337 -7.46 20.70 4.20
CA ARG A 337 -7.59 19.89 5.42
C ARG A 337 -8.08 20.72 6.58
N ALA A 338 -9.06 20.20 7.34
CA ALA A 338 -9.41 20.75 8.63
C ALA A 338 -8.28 20.49 9.62
N VAL A 339 -7.79 21.53 10.29
CA VAL A 339 -6.76 21.46 11.33
C VAL A 339 -7.31 22.02 12.64
N GLY A 340 -6.78 21.60 13.79
CA GLY A 340 -7.18 22.09 15.10
C GLY A 340 -8.46 21.44 15.66
N ASN A 341 -9.32 22.22 16.34
CA ASN A 341 -10.48 21.74 17.10
C ASN A 341 -11.73 21.45 16.28
N HIS A 342 -11.61 21.22 14.97
CA HIS A 342 -12.75 20.82 14.15
C HIS A 342 -13.27 19.43 14.60
N LYS A 343 -14.61 19.27 14.60
CA LYS A 343 -15.26 18.01 14.99
C LYS A 343 -14.80 16.80 14.19
N ASP A 344 -14.35 17.03 12.94
CA ASP A 344 -13.83 16.00 12.05
C ASP A 344 -12.31 15.84 12.14
N ALA A 345 -11.63 16.65 12.98
CA ALA A 345 -10.21 16.57 13.25
C ALA A 345 -9.91 15.55 14.36
N GLY A 346 -10.49 14.34 14.26
CA GLY A 346 -10.07 13.19 15.07
C GLY A 346 -8.64 12.75 14.78
N TRP A 347 -7.98 13.45 13.86
CA TRP A 347 -6.64 13.19 13.38
C TRP A 347 -5.66 14.16 14.03
N ARG A 348 -4.57 13.61 14.56
CA ARG A 348 -3.41 14.42 14.95
C ARG A 348 -2.66 14.74 13.66
N PHE A 349 -2.85 15.97 13.16
CA PHE A 349 -2.15 16.39 11.96
C PHE A 349 -0.66 16.57 12.21
N PRO A 350 0.16 16.26 11.20
CA PRO A 350 1.59 16.51 11.26
C PRO A 350 1.87 17.96 11.63
N LYS A 351 2.85 18.17 12.47
CA LYS A 351 3.35 19.50 12.84
C LYS A 351 3.67 20.30 11.57
N GLY A 352 3.05 21.45 11.42
CA GLY A 352 3.26 22.30 10.24
C GLY A 352 2.23 22.17 9.13
N ALA A 353 1.18 21.32 9.26
CA ALA A 353 0.05 21.34 8.35
C ALA A 353 -0.55 22.76 8.32
N THR A 354 -0.75 23.29 7.12
CA THR A 354 -1.28 24.66 6.94
C THR A 354 -2.77 24.61 6.70
N GLU A 355 -3.52 25.25 7.59
CA GLU A 355 -4.95 25.43 7.42
C GLU A 355 -5.27 26.25 6.15
N GLY A 356 -6.30 25.85 5.43
CA GLY A 356 -6.84 26.60 4.32
C GLY A 356 -6.08 26.50 2.99
N ARG A 357 -5.18 25.53 2.82
CA ARG A 357 -4.48 25.31 1.56
C ARG A 357 -4.64 23.89 1.05
N CYS A 358 -4.96 23.77 -0.25
CA CYS A 358 -4.84 22.52 -0.99
C CYS A 358 -4.21 22.80 -2.35
N GLY A 359 -3.51 21.81 -2.87
CA GLY A 359 -2.88 21.88 -4.18
C GLY A 359 -3.86 21.51 -5.31
N GLU A 360 -3.34 21.45 -6.50
CA GLU A 360 -4.09 21.15 -7.72
C GLU A 360 -4.12 19.65 -8.01
N VAL A 361 -5.27 19.17 -8.49
CA VAL A 361 -5.46 17.85 -9.11
C VAL A 361 -5.78 18.07 -10.57
N SER A 362 -4.88 17.68 -11.47
CA SER A 362 -5.05 17.95 -12.90
C SER A 362 -4.40 16.89 -13.80
N ARG A 363 -4.83 16.86 -15.07
CA ARG A 363 -4.35 15.88 -16.08
C ARG A 363 -4.57 14.45 -15.60
N ILE A 364 -5.78 14.14 -15.18
CA ILE A 364 -6.20 12.82 -14.75
C ILE A 364 -7.06 12.19 -15.85
N TYR A 365 -6.74 10.96 -16.21
CA TYR A 365 -7.40 10.27 -17.33
C TYR A 365 -8.04 8.97 -16.85
N PHE A 366 -9.33 8.81 -17.17
CA PHE A 366 -10.11 7.59 -16.94
C PHE A 366 -10.54 7.04 -18.30
N THR A 367 -10.00 5.88 -18.68
CA THR A 367 -10.24 5.29 -20.00
C THR A 367 -10.62 3.82 -19.91
N ASN A 368 -11.69 3.41 -20.60
CA ASN A 368 -12.18 2.03 -20.61
C ASN A 368 -12.48 1.50 -19.20
N ILE A 369 -13.33 2.17 -18.45
CA ILE A 369 -13.70 1.75 -17.08
C ILE A 369 -15.16 1.34 -17.03
N LYS A 370 -15.42 0.16 -16.47
CA LYS A 370 -16.76 -0.33 -16.22
C LYS A 370 -17.05 -0.29 -14.72
N CYS A 371 -18.06 0.52 -14.33
CA CYS A 371 -18.44 0.73 -12.94
C CYS A 371 -19.83 0.16 -12.65
N THR A 372 -20.00 -0.48 -11.49
CA THR A 372 -21.28 -0.74 -10.84
C THR A 372 -21.20 -0.21 -9.42
N SER A 373 -22.14 0.67 -9.02
CA SER A 373 -22.05 1.34 -7.72
C SER A 373 -23.40 1.78 -7.18
N GLU A 374 -23.46 2.08 -5.89
CA GLU A 374 -24.66 2.64 -5.26
C GLU A 374 -24.69 4.17 -5.31
N ASN A 375 -23.54 4.83 -5.48
CA ASN A 375 -23.42 6.26 -5.69
C ASN A 375 -22.68 6.57 -7.00
N GLY A 376 -22.75 7.80 -7.48
CA GLY A 376 -22.14 8.23 -8.72
C GLY A 376 -20.68 8.65 -8.59
N ILE A 377 -20.13 9.11 -9.69
CA ILE A 377 -18.80 9.72 -9.78
C ILE A 377 -18.86 11.11 -9.14
N PHE A 378 -17.96 11.36 -8.20
CA PHE A 378 -17.87 12.67 -7.53
C PHE A 378 -16.55 13.38 -7.88
N VAL A 379 -16.68 14.62 -8.34
CA VAL A 379 -15.55 15.51 -8.66
C VAL A 379 -15.76 16.84 -7.98
N GLY A 380 -14.83 17.29 -7.13
CA GLY A 380 -15.02 18.55 -6.41
C GLY A 380 -13.73 19.23 -5.95
N GLY A 381 -13.71 20.56 -6.00
CA GLY A 381 -12.61 21.40 -5.58
C GLY A 381 -13.05 22.54 -4.66
N ASP A 382 -12.13 23.06 -3.88
CA ASP A 382 -12.32 24.27 -3.08
C ASP A 382 -12.59 25.50 -3.96
N THR A 383 -11.87 25.57 -5.08
CA THR A 383 -12.07 26.55 -6.15
C THR A 383 -11.97 25.86 -7.52
N GLN A 384 -12.45 26.51 -8.60
CA GLN A 384 -12.51 25.91 -9.94
C GLN A 384 -11.15 25.50 -10.51
N ASP A 385 -10.07 26.11 -10.03
CA ASP A 385 -8.70 25.79 -10.44
C ASP A 385 -8.09 24.62 -9.68
N LYS A 386 -8.72 24.12 -8.60
CA LYS A 386 -8.17 23.03 -7.78
C LYS A 386 -8.37 21.65 -8.38
N VAL A 387 -9.44 21.46 -9.16
CA VAL A 387 -9.68 20.21 -9.90
C VAL A 387 -10.02 20.58 -11.33
N ASN A 388 -9.11 20.26 -12.26
CA ASN A 388 -9.26 20.64 -13.65
C ASN A 388 -8.56 19.67 -14.61
N HIS A 389 -8.83 19.76 -15.92
CA HIS A 389 -8.25 18.88 -16.95
C HIS A 389 -8.45 17.39 -16.61
N ILE A 390 -9.69 16.98 -16.34
CA ILE A 390 -10.07 15.63 -15.98
C ILE A 390 -10.84 14.98 -17.12
N TYR A 391 -10.32 13.89 -17.65
CA TYR A 391 -10.80 13.26 -18.86
C TYR A 391 -11.48 11.93 -18.58
N PHE A 392 -12.76 11.80 -18.98
CA PHE A 392 -13.50 10.54 -18.93
C PHE A 392 -13.78 10.07 -20.36
N GLU A 393 -13.20 8.92 -20.75
CA GLU A 393 -13.39 8.32 -22.05
C GLU A 393 -13.81 6.85 -21.93
N ASN A 394 -14.93 6.49 -22.55
CA ASN A 394 -15.47 5.14 -22.52
C ASN A 394 -15.65 4.58 -21.09
N VAL A 395 -16.39 5.36 -20.27
CA VAL A 395 -16.79 4.95 -18.91
C VAL A 395 -18.23 4.45 -18.94
N ASP A 396 -18.48 3.19 -18.55
CA ASP A 396 -19.83 2.62 -18.41
C ASP A 396 -20.16 2.56 -16.92
N LEU A 397 -21.13 3.36 -16.48
CA LEU A 397 -21.58 3.43 -15.09
C LEU A 397 -23.01 2.89 -14.96
N LEU A 398 -23.16 1.82 -14.18
CA LEU A 398 -24.44 1.29 -13.71
C LEU A 398 -24.65 1.68 -12.25
N LEU A 399 -25.61 2.59 -12.01
CA LEU A 399 -26.10 2.87 -10.66
C LEU A 399 -27.07 1.78 -10.22
N GLN A 400 -26.76 1.06 -9.16
CA GLN A 400 -27.55 -0.03 -8.63
C GLN A 400 -27.57 -0.01 -7.11
N LYS A 401 -28.70 0.34 -6.53
CA LYS A 401 -28.92 0.29 -5.08
C LYS A 401 -28.97 -1.16 -4.59
N ARG A 402 -28.14 -1.51 -3.59
CA ARG A 402 -28.00 -2.86 -3.05
C ARG A 402 -28.18 -2.92 -1.53
N THR A 403 -27.90 -1.82 -0.84
CA THR A 403 -27.99 -1.73 0.63
C THR A 403 -29.12 -0.79 1.07
N ALA A 404 -29.45 -0.81 2.36
CA ALA A 404 -30.46 0.04 2.96
C ALA A 404 -29.95 1.47 3.28
N TYR A 405 -28.65 1.73 3.14
CA TYR A 405 -28.08 3.07 3.41
C TYR A 405 -28.63 4.11 2.45
N GLU A 406 -28.79 5.33 2.92
CA GLU A 406 -29.26 6.44 2.10
C GLU A 406 -28.27 6.77 0.98
N GLY A 407 -28.77 7.06 -0.22
CA GLY A 407 -27.96 7.50 -1.36
C GLY A 407 -27.82 9.02 -1.39
N GLY A 408 -27.05 9.55 -2.35
CA GLY A 408 -26.93 11.00 -2.57
C GLY A 408 -26.09 11.72 -1.50
N ILE A 409 -25.27 11.01 -0.76
CA ILE A 409 -24.32 11.58 0.19
C ILE A 409 -22.93 11.60 -0.45
N TYR A 410 -22.28 12.75 -0.45
CA TYR A 410 -20.92 12.93 -0.98
C TYR A 410 -20.00 13.42 0.15
N ASP A 411 -18.96 12.63 0.45
CA ASP A 411 -18.09 12.82 1.61
C ASP A 411 -16.84 13.62 1.23
N LYS A 412 -16.70 14.84 1.75
CA LYS A 412 -15.55 15.72 1.52
C LYS A 412 -14.49 15.63 2.62
N ARG A 413 -14.75 14.89 3.69
CA ARG A 413 -13.84 14.80 4.85
C ARG A 413 -12.47 14.21 4.50
N PRO A 414 -11.40 14.54 5.26
CA PRO A 414 -11.32 15.67 6.19
C PRO A 414 -11.18 17.00 5.43
N CYS A 415 -12.05 17.96 5.67
CA CYS A 415 -12.00 19.26 5.02
C CYS A 415 -12.43 20.39 5.97
N VAL A 416 -12.11 21.61 5.61
CA VAL A 416 -12.67 22.80 6.27
C VAL A 416 -14.15 22.94 5.90
N GLY A 417 -15.01 23.24 6.86
CA GLY A 417 -16.44 23.46 6.66
C GLY A 417 -17.28 22.18 6.76
N GLU A 418 -18.37 22.12 6.01
CA GLU A 418 -19.25 20.95 5.98
C GLU A 418 -18.59 19.77 5.29
N GLY A 419 -18.48 18.65 6.02
CA GLY A 419 -17.86 17.43 5.54
C GLY A 419 -18.71 16.63 4.55
N PHE A 420 -20.03 16.87 4.50
CA PHE A 420 -20.97 16.14 3.64
C PHE A 420 -21.78 17.07 2.76
N ILE A 421 -22.07 16.62 1.56
CA ILE A 421 -23.10 17.17 0.69
C ILE A 421 -24.23 16.14 0.65
N HIS A 422 -25.48 16.60 0.91
CA HIS A 422 -26.69 15.81 0.80
C HIS A 422 -27.50 16.29 -0.41
N ASP A 423 -27.68 15.43 -1.38
CA ASP A 423 -28.41 15.70 -2.61
C ASP A 423 -29.00 14.39 -3.15
N LYS A 424 -29.44 14.38 -4.39
CA LYS A 424 -29.85 13.15 -5.10
C LYS A 424 -28.61 12.35 -5.55
N THR A 425 -28.79 11.08 -5.79
CA THR A 425 -27.78 10.27 -6.45
C THR A 425 -27.72 10.62 -7.94
N TYR A 426 -26.61 11.14 -8.40
CA TYR A 426 -26.33 11.46 -9.79
C TYR A 426 -25.31 10.51 -10.39
N GLY A 427 -25.32 10.31 -11.70
CA GLY A 427 -24.24 9.59 -12.39
C GLY A 427 -22.90 10.31 -12.28
N PHE A 428 -22.91 11.63 -12.45
CA PHE A 428 -21.80 12.54 -12.16
C PHE A 428 -22.29 13.66 -11.27
N TYR A 429 -21.60 13.89 -10.15
CA TYR A 429 -21.77 15.08 -9.32
C TYR A 429 -20.48 15.89 -9.38
N ILE A 430 -20.55 17.07 -9.98
CA ILE A 430 -19.41 17.97 -10.15
C ILE A 430 -19.66 19.21 -9.30
N ASP A 431 -18.81 19.39 -8.28
CA ASP A 431 -18.84 20.54 -7.36
C ASP A 431 -17.55 21.35 -7.50
N THR A 432 -17.66 22.55 -8.06
CA THR A 432 -16.55 23.51 -8.17
C THR A 432 -15.29 22.91 -8.82
N ALA A 433 -15.40 22.54 -10.10
CA ALA A 433 -14.30 22.03 -10.91
C ALA A 433 -14.43 22.58 -12.35
N SER A 434 -13.37 22.47 -13.16
CA SER A 434 -13.37 22.98 -14.52
C SER A 434 -12.69 22.04 -15.50
N ASP A 435 -13.00 22.19 -16.79
CA ASP A 435 -12.43 21.40 -17.90
C ASP A 435 -12.50 19.88 -17.65
N ILE A 436 -13.73 19.36 -17.70
CA ILE A 436 -14.03 17.95 -17.48
C ILE A 436 -14.67 17.35 -18.75
N PRO A 437 -13.89 17.06 -19.80
CA PRO A 437 -14.40 16.40 -20.98
C PRO A 437 -14.88 14.97 -20.67
N VAL A 438 -16.10 14.65 -21.12
CA VAL A 438 -16.72 13.33 -21.01
C VAL A 438 -17.10 12.86 -22.41
N SER A 439 -16.53 11.75 -22.87
CA SER A 439 -16.77 11.20 -24.18
C SER A 439 -17.04 9.70 -24.15
N TYR A 440 -17.88 9.22 -25.07
CA TYR A 440 -18.23 7.78 -25.22
C TYR A 440 -18.66 7.11 -23.89
N THR A 441 -19.23 7.90 -22.96
CA THR A 441 -19.59 7.45 -21.61
C THR A 441 -21.08 7.11 -21.56
N HIS A 442 -21.40 5.97 -20.91
CA HIS A 442 -22.76 5.48 -20.76
C HIS A 442 -23.17 5.46 -19.29
N LEU A 443 -24.29 6.10 -18.98
CA LEU A 443 -24.87 6.12 -17.64
C LEU A 443 -26.18 5.33 -17.66
N ARG A 444 -26.33 4.38 -16.72
CA ARG A 444 -27.54 3.59 -16.53
C ARG A 444 -27.90 3.58 -15.06
N ALA A 445 -29.19 3.67 -14.77
CA ALA A 445 -29.73 3.46 -13.43
C ALA A 445 -30.66 2.25 -13.47
N HIS A 446 -30.54 1.34 -12.51
CA HIS A 446 -31.49 0.27 -12.30
C HIS A 446 -32.42 0.67 -11.15
N GLU A 447 -33.64 1.13 -11.48
CA GLU A 447 -34.67 1.38 -10.50
C GLU A 447 -35.14 0.03 -9.92
N THR A 448 -34.78 -0.27 -8.70
CA THR A 448 -35.54 -1.24 -7.90
C THR A 448 -36.83 -0.53 -7.47
N ARG A 449 -37.96 -0.93 -8.05
CA ARG A 449 -39.30 -0.47 -7.64
C ARG A 449 -39.55 -0.92 -6.18
N HIS A 450 -39.23 -0.07 -5.24
CA HIS A 450 -39.62 -0.19 -3.83
C HIS A 450 -39.97 1.15 -3.18
N ASP A 451 -40.23 2.19 -3.98
CA ASP A 451 -40.80 3.45 -3.50
C ASP A 451 -42.13 3.72 -4.23
N LEU A 452 -43.15 3.00 -3.77
CA LEU A 452 -44.57 3.40 -3.87
C LEU A 452 -45.20 3.31 -2.48
#